data_f441e92e797ff117a48501ed1adaee8c
#
_entry.id   f441e92e797ff117a48501ed1adaee8c
#
_cell.length_a   1.000
_cell.length_b   1.000
_cell.length_c   1.000
_cell.angle_alpha   90.00
_cell.angle_beta   90.00
_cell.angle_gamma   90.00
#
_symmetry.space_group_name_H-M   'P 1'
#
loop_
_entity.id
_entity.type
_entity.pdbx_description
1 polymer ?
#
loop_
_entity_poly.entity_id
_entity_poly.type
_entity_poly.pdbx_seq_one_letter_code
_entity_poly.pdbx_strand_id
1 'polypeptide(L)'
;MRDFARSESRAVQRQLDRLGRLSVPEGRLGLATIRALLDRLGNPHLRLPPVFHVAGTNGKGSTCAFLRAMLEAEGHHVHVTTSPHLVRYNERIRVAGELIDDERLA
;
A
#
# COMPACT_ATOMS: atom_id res chain seq x y z
N MET A 1 0.99 6.91 -15.59
CA MET A 1 2.12 7.68 -15.05
C MET A 1 3.11 6.69 -14.42
N ARG A 2 4.34 6.65 -14.91
CA ARG A 2 5.36 5.82 -14.26
C ARG A 2 5.67 6.44 -12.89
N ASP A 3 5.35 5.72 -11.85
CA ASP A 3 5.68 6.07 -10.49
C ASP A 3 7.20 5.87 -10.33
N PHE A 4 7.96 6.96 -10.42
CA PHE A 4 9.41 6.93 -10.23
C PHE A 4 9.73 6.76 -8.73
N ALA A 5 9.46 5.57 -8.23
CA ALA A 5 9.79 5.23 -6.87
C ALA A 5 11.30 5.11 -6.73
N ARG A 6 11.88 5.92 -5.86
CA ARG A 6 13.30 5.88 -5.48
C ARG A 6 13.43 5.67 -3.99
N SER A 7 14.46 4.95 -3.60
CA SER A 7 14.81 4.75 -2.19
C SER A 7 16.31 4.86 -2.00
N GLU A 8 16.74 5.43 -0.89
CA GLU A 8 18.15 5.44 -0.46
C GLU A 8 18.59 4.06 0.04
N SER A 9 17.65 3.23 0.49
CA SER A 9 17.92 1.85 0.84
C SER A 9 18.14 1.00 -0.40
N ARG A 10 19.33 0.40 -0.53
CA ARG A 10 19.67 -0.49 -1.65
C ARG A 10 18.76 -1.71 -1.73
N ALA A 11 18.33 -2.24 -0.59
CA ALA A 11 17.43 -3.38 -0.54
C ALA A 11 16.04 -3.03 -1.09
N VAL A 12 15.47 -1.93 -0.64
CA VAL A 12 14.19 -1.40 -1.15
C VAL A 12 14.30 -1.06 -2.62
N GLN A 13 15.37 -0.36 -3.04
CA GLN A 13 15.54 0.03 -4.44
C GLN A 13 15.58 -1.19 -5.38
N ARG A 14 16.23 -2.27 -4.98
CA ARG A 14 16.24 -3.52 -5.78
C ARG A 14 14.82 -4.07 -6.01
N GLN A 15 13.96 -4.00 -4.99
CA GLN A 15 12.58 -4.46 -5.15
C GLN A 15 11.76 -3.51 -6.04
N LEU A 16 11.95 -2.21 -5.89
CA LEU A 16 11.30 -1.22 -6.76
C LEU A 16 11.71 -1.38 -8.22
N ASP A 17 13.00 -1.62 -8.49
CA ASP A 17 13.51 -1.89 -9.83
C ASP A 17 12.91 -3.18 -10.41
N ARG A 18 12.78 -4.21 -9.57
CA ARG A 18 12.14 -5.47 -9.97
C ARG A 18 10.66 -5.26 -10.32
N LEU A 19 9.92 -4.55 -9.47
CA LEU A 19 8.51 -4.21 -9.73
C LEU A 19 8.37 -3.37 -10.99
N GLY A 20 9.28 -2.42 -11.22
CA GLY A 20 9.28 -1.56 -12.41
C GLY A 20 9.49 -2.29 -13.74
N ARG A 21 10.03 -3.51 -13.69
CA ARG A 21 10.19 -4.38 -14.88
C ARG A 21 8.96 -5.22 -15.19
N LEU A 22 8.00 -5.28 -14.27
CA LEU A 22 6.76 -5.99 -14.51
C LEU A 22 5.93 -5.20 -15.52
N SER A 23 5.52 -5.87 -16.60
CA SER A 23 4.64 -5.28 -17.58
C SER A 23 3.22 -5.16 -17.01
N VAL A 24 2.58 -4.05 -17.30
CA VAL A 24 1.12 -3.96 -17.13
C VAL A 24 0.50 -4.80 -18.24
N PRO A 25 -0.40 -5.76 -17.95
CA PRO A 25 -1.06 -6.53 -18.97
C PRO A 25 -1.80 -5.60 -19.95
N GLU A 26 -1.53 -5.72 -21.23
CA GLU A 26 -2.33 -5.07 -22.25
C GLU A 26 -3.70 -5.78 -22.31
N GLY A 27 -4.77 -5.04 -22.06
CA GLY A 27 -6.11 -5.57 -22.16
C GLY A 27 -7.02 -5.22 -20.99
N ARG A 28 -8.07 -6.00 -20.80
CA ARG A 28 -9.04 -5.80 -19.71
C ARG A 28 -8.38 -5.97 -18.35
N LEU A 29 -8.52 -4.96 -17.51
CA LEU A 29 -8.24 -5.08 -16.07
C LEU A 29 -9.15 -6.15 -15.49
N GLY A 30 -8.54 -7.23 -15.02
CA GLY A 30 -9.25 -8.35 -14.39
C GLY A 30 -8.67 -8.66 -13.02
N LEU A 31 -9.42 -9.41 -12.24
CA LEU A 31 -9.01 -9.82 -10.89
C LEU A 31 -8.32 -11.19 -10.84
N ALA A 32 -8.19 -11.88 -11.98
CA ALA A 32 -7.66 -13.24 -12.02
C ALA A 32 -6.23 -13.33 -11.48
N THR A 33 -5.35 -12.40 -11.89
CA THR A 33 -3.94 -12.38 -11.49
C THR A 33 -3.80 -12.11 -9.98
N ILE A 34 -4.52 -11.11 -9.46
CA ILE A 34 -4.44 -10.80 -8.02
C ILE A 34 -5.04 -11.92 -7.17
N ARG A 35 -6.11 -12.56 -7.64
CA ARG A 35 -6.70 -13.71 -6.94
C ARG A 35 -5.74 -14.90 -6.89
N ALA A 36 -5.05 -15.20 -7.99
CA ALA A 36 -4.05 -16.25 -8.04
C ALA A 36 -2.87 -15.97 -7.10
N LEU A 37 -2.43 -14.71 -6.99
CA LEU A 37 -1.40 -14.31 -6.05
C LEU A 37 -1.88 -14.45 -4.60
N LEU A 38 -3.07 -13.98 -4.30
CA LEU A 38 -3.67 -14.08 -2.96
C LEU A 38 -3.83 -15.54 -2.53
N ASP A 39 -4.23 -16.41 -3.44
CA ASP A 39 -4.34 -17.85 -3.18
C ASP A 39 -2.98 -18.45 -2.78
N ARG A 40 -1.91 -18.11 -3.50
CA ARG A 40 -0.54 -18.52 -3.16
C ARG A 40 -0.08 -18.01 -1.79
N LEU A 41 -0.60 -16.89 -1.35
CA LEU A 41 -0.32 -16.29 -0.03
C LEU A 41 -1.24 -16.82 1.09
N GLY A 42 -2.09 -17.81 0.81
CA GLY A 42 -3.03 -18.36 1.77
C GLY A 42 -4.26 -17.49 2.02
N ASN A 43 -4.66 -16.73 1.01
CA ASN A 43 -5.86 -15.87 1.03
C ASN A 43 -5.94 -14.91 2.23
N PRO A 44 -4.91 -14.09 2.50
CA PRO A 44 -4.86 -13.22 3.67
C PRO A 44 -6.00 -12.18 3.66
N HIS A 45 -6.52 -11.81 2.51
CA HIS A 45 -7.62 -10.86 2.35
C HIS A 45 -8.94 -11.33 2.97
N LEU A 46 -9.11 -12.63 3.18
CA LEU A 46 -10.31 -13.19 3.83
C LEU A 46 -10.27 -13.06 5.36
N ARG A 47 -9.15 -12.64 5.92
CA ARG A 47 -8.93 -12.50 7.37
C ARG A 47 -8.65 -11.06 7.78
N LEU A 48 -8.96 -10.11 6.90
CA LEU A 48 -8.79 -8.69 7.21
C LEU A 48 -9.81 -8.23 8.25
N PRO A 49 -9.42 -7.31 9.16
CA PRO A 49 -10.37 -6.57 9.96
C PRO A 49 -11.24 -5.66 9.07
N PRO A 50 -12.22 -4.92 9.64
CA PRO A 50 -13.02 -3.97 8.86
C PRO A 50 -12.13 -3.03 8.03
N VAL A 51 -12.49 -2.85 6.75
CA VAL A 51 -11.73 -2.06 5.79
C VAL A 51 -12.55 -0.84 5.36
N PHE A 52 -11.94 0.34 5.44
CA PHE A 52 -12.46 1.58 4.86
C PHE A 52 -11.75 1.82 3.53
N HIS A 53 -12.50 1.80 2.45
CA HIS A 53 -11.98 2.10 1.11
C HIS A 53 -12.32 3.54 0.75
N VAL A 54 -11.32 4.40 0.62
CA VAL A 54 -11.47 5.80 0.26
C VAL A 54 -11.04 6.00 -1.20
N ALA A 55 -11.99 6.41 -2.01
CA ALA A 55 -11.78 6.68 -3.43
C ALA A 55 -12.28 8.10 -3.76
N GLY A 56 -11.73 8.69 -4.80
CA GLY A 56 -12.11 10.03 -5.25
C GLY A 56 -10.99 10.74 -5.99
N THR A 57 -11.27 11.94 -6.47
CA THR A 57 -10.32 12.75 -7.22
C THR A 57 -9.36 13.51 -6.31
N ASN A 58 -9.87 14.10 -5.24
CA ASN A 58 -9.11 14.92 -4.28
C ASN A 58 -9.42 14.54 -2.85
N GLY A 59 -8.49 14.83 -1.94
CA GLY A 59 -8.70 14.70 -0.50
C GLY A 59 -8.69 13.25 0.04
N LYS A 60 -8.31 12.25 -0.77
CA LYS A 60 -8.23 10.86 -0.32
C LYS A 60 -7.28 10.68 0.86
N GLY A 61 -6.07 11.20 0.74
CA GLY A 61 -5.05 11.10 1.79
C GLY A 61 -5.46 11.83 3.08
N SER A 62 -6.05 13.02 2.96
CA SER A 62 -6.56 13.77 4.10
C SER A 62 -7.70 13.03 4.81
N THR A 63 -8.63 12.45 4.06
CA THR A 63 -9.72 11.65 4.63
C THR A 63 -9.19 10.43 5.37
N CYS A 64 -8.22 9.72 4.81
CA CYS A 64 -7.56 8.61 5.50
C CYS A 64 -6.86 9.06 6.78
N ALA A 65 -6.18 10.20 6.78
CA ALA A 65 -5.52 10.74 7.95
C ALA A 65 -6.50 11.08 9.07
N PHE A 66 -7.64 11.69 8.75
CA PHE A 66 -8.70 11.97 9.72
C PHE A 66 -9.34 10.70 10.28
N LEU A 67 -9.68 9.73 9.41
CA LEU A 67 -10.20 8.44 9.85
C LEU A 67 -9.23 7.73 10.79
N ARG A 68 -7.96 7.69 10.43
CA ARG A 68 -6.92 7.12 11.27
C ARG A 68 -6.86 7.78 12.65
N ALA A 69 -6.79 9.11 12.69
CA ALA A 69 -6.72 9.86 13.94
C ALA A 69 -7.92 9.58 14.85
N MET A 70 -9.12 9.54 14.30
CA MET A 70 -10.34 9.25 15.06
C MET A 70 -10.34 7.81 15.61
N LEU A 71 -10.00 6.83 14.79
CA LEU A 71 -9.98 5.42 15.19
C LEU A 71 -8.86 5.13 16.21
N GLU A 72 -7.69 5.76 16.05
CA GLU A 72 -6.60 5.65 17.03
C GLU A 72 -6.98 6.28 18.37
N ALA A 73 -7.70 7.42 18.35
CA ALA A 73 -8.22 8.05 19.57
C ALA A 73 -9.23 7.16 20.31
N GLU A 74 -9.98 6.32 19.59
CA GLU A 74 -10.88 5.30 20.17
C GLU A 74 -10.13 4.04 20.65
N GLY A 75 -8.81 3.98 20.51
CA GLY A 75 -7.99 2.87 20.98
C GLY A 75 -7.78 1.74 19.96
N HIS A 76 -8.12 1.96 18.69
CA HIS A 76 -7.88 0.97 17.64
C HIS A 76 -6.46 1.01 17.11
N HIS A 77 -5.92 -0.15 16.76
CA HIS A 77 -4.71 -0.24 15.95
C HIS A 77 -5.08 -0.11 14.47
N VAL A 78 -4.60 0.94 13.82
CA VAL A 78 -4.98 1.29 12.45
C VAL A 78 -3.82 1.09 11.51
N HIS A 79 -4.05 0.30 10.46
CA HIS A 79 -3.14 0.16 9.34
C HIS A 79 -3.66 1.00 8.17
N VAL A 80 -2.77 1.63 7.44
CA VAL A 80 -3.15 2.50 6.32
C VAL A 80 -2.28 2.21 5.11
N THR A 81 -2.90 2.14 3.94
CA THR A 81 -2.18 2.16 2.66
C THR A 81 -2.68 3.32 1.83
N THR A 82 -1.75 4.11 1.31
CA THR A 82 -2.05 5.29 0.50
C THR A 82 -1.14 5.35 -0.73
N SER A 83 -1.59 6.05 -1.76
CA SER A 83 -0.78 6.36 -2.93
C SER A 83 -1.26 7.66 -3.59
N PRO A 84 -0.37 8.39 -4.24
CA PRO A 84 1.09 8.21 -4.26
C PRO A 84 1.76 8.65 -2.96
N HIS A 85 3.07 8.42 -2.82
CA HIS A 85 3.87 9.01 -1.76
C HIS A 85 4.37 10.40 -2.16
N LEU A 86 4.78 11.20 -1.19
CA LEU A 86 5.33 12.54 -1.41
C LEU A 86 6.86 12.53 -1.47
N VAL A 87 7.51 11.87 -0.53
CA VAL A 87 8.97 11.83 -0.38
C VAL A 87 9.51 10.41 -0.46
N ARG A 88 8.97 9.49 0.35
CA ARG A 88 9.46 8.11 0.49
C ARG A 88 8.38 7.10 0.20
N TYR A 89 8.75 6.01 -0.46
CA TYR A 89 7.83 4.90 -0.75
C TYR A 89 7.20 4.31 0.52
N ASN A 90 7.91 4.31 1.63
CA ASN A 90 7.45 3.85 2.94
C ASN A 90 6.14 4.51 3.39
N GLU A 91 5.87 5.76 2.95
CA GLU A 91 4.63 6.48 3.27
C GLU A 91 3.38 5.75 2.81
N ARG A 92 3.50 4.86 1.83
CA ARG A 92 2.38 4.07 1.29
C ARG A 92 1.86 3.01 2.23
N ILE A 93 2.66 2.61 3.23
CA ILE A 93 2.32 1.54 4.16
C ILE A 93 2.59 2.00 5.58
N ARG A 94 1.53 2.13 6.36
CA ARG A 94 1.59 2.44 7.78
C ARG A 94 0.99 1.27 8.57
N VAL A 95 1.76 0.74 9.50
CA VAL A 95 1.37 -0.41 10.32
C VAL A 95 1.25 0.03 11.77
N ALA A 96 0.07 -0.09 12.35
CA ALA A 96 -0.21 0.29 13.74
C ALA A 96 0.30 1.69 14.11
N GLY A 97 0.05 2.67 13.24
CA GLY A 97 0.42 4.07 13.46
C GLY A 97 1.81 4.48 12.97
N GLU A 98 2.69 3.53 12.61
CA GLU A 98 4.06 3.81 12.18
C GLU A 98 4.28 3.45 10.71
N LEU A 99 5.08 4.26 10.03
CA LEU A 99 5.51 3.94 8.66
C LEU A 99 6.34 2.65 8.66
N ILE A 100 6.10 1.81 7.66
CA ILE A 100 6.92 0.61 7.47
C ILE A 100 8.39 1.00 7.30
N ASP A 101 9.28 0.27 7.98
CA ASP A 101 10.72 0.46 7.82
C ASP A 101 11.26 -0.17 6.53
N ASP A 102 12.48 0.19 6.16
CA ASP A 102 13.11 -0.28 4.92
C ASP A 102 13.36 -1.79 4.93
N GLU A 103 13.61 -2.38 6.08
CA GLU A 103 13.87 -3.82 6.21
C GLU A 103 12.61 -4.64 5.89
N ARG A 104 11.48 -4.21 6.43
CA ARG A 104 10.18 -4.87 6.17
C ARG A 104 9.65 -4.59 4.77
N LEU A 105 10.00 -3.43 4.20
CA LEU A 105 9.58 -3.05 2.85
C LEU A 105 10.37 -3.81 1.78
N ALA A 106 11.62 -4.17 2.03
CA ALA A 106 12.50 -4.90 1.12
C ALA A 106 12.13 -6.39 1.06
#